data_5b02bdde1fe0cf6270076a0a99d2ae33
#
_entry.id   5b02bdde1fe0cf6270076a0a99d2ae33
#
_cell.length_a   1.000
_cell.length_b   1.000
_cell.length_c   1.000
_cell.angle_alpha   90.00
_cell.angle_beta   90.00
_cell.angle_gamma   90.00
#
_symmetry.space_group_name_H-M   'P 1'
#
loop_
_entity.id
_entity.type
_entity.pdbx_description
1 polymer ?
#
loop_
_entity_poly.entity_id
_entity_poly.type
_entity_poly.pdbx_seq_one_letter_code
_entity_poly.pdbx_strand_id
1 'polypeptide(L)'
;MVQLKQFYQNEVIPALSQEFGFKNRMRVPKVSKVVLNMGLGEAVADKKILENATNDLELISGQKVVITKARKSIAGFKIREGWPIGCKVTLRGERMYEFLERLVGIAIPRIRDFRGLSPKSFDGRGNFAMGVTEQIIFPEIDYDKIDKLRGLDITITTTAQNDKEGRALLTAMRFPFRAMSTAIDQTRSKQEAPVQEVTTEKEASEEDSVEAPEVDSTETEEEEAPVAEKATEAIPAEAAEVESIDSLKQEASAEKNKEES
;
A
#
# COMPACT_ATOMS: atom_id res chain seq x y z
N MET A 1 26.61 -15.37 7.51
CA MET A 1 26.00 -14.85 6.26
C MET A 1 24.57 -15.38 6.18
N VAL A 2 23.62 -14.54 5.79
CA VAL A 2 22.19 -14.91 5.68
C VAL A 2 22.02 -15.96 4.59
N GLN A 3 21.39 -17.11 4.92
CA GLN A 3 21.23 -18.23 3.98
C GLN A 3 20.46 -17.81 2.73
N LEU A 4 19.39 -17.03 2.88
CA LEU A 4 18.58 -16.57 1.74
C LEU A 4 19.36 -15.66 0.78
N LYS A 5 20.33 -14.87 1.26
CA LYS A 5 21.20 -14.04 0.41
C LYS A 5 22.13 -14.90 -0.44
N GLN A 6 22.71 -15.94 0.16
CA GLN A 6 23.55 -16.91 -0.56
C GLN A 6 22.74 -17.71 -1.58
N PHE A 7 21.56 -18.16 -1.17
CA PHE A 7 20.61 -18.85 -2.04
C PHE A 7 20.24 -18.00 -3.27
N TYR A 8 19.94 -16.70 -3.06
CA TYR A 8 19.68 -15.77 -4.15
C TYR A 8 20.87 -15.68 -5.12
N GLN A 9 22.10 -15.59 -4.59
CA GLN A 9 23.30 -15.44 -5.43
C GLN A 9 23.66 -16.70 -6.22
N ASN A 10 23.49 -17.88 -5.62
CA ASN A 10 23.94 -19.14 -6.16
C ASN A 10 22.91 -19.86 -7.03
N GLU A 11 21.63 -19.73 -6.70
CA GLU A 11 20.55 -20.48 -7.36
C GLU A 11 19.59 -19.57 -8.13
N VAL A 12 19.11 -18.45 -7.52
CA VAL A 12 18.07 -17.62 -8.10
C VAL A 12 18.59 -16.82 -9.31
N ILE A 13 19.79 -16.23 -9.23
CA ILE A 13 20.37 -15.46 -10.33
C ILE A 13 20.55 -16.31 -11.59
N PRO A 14 21.17 -17.51 -11.55
CA PRO A 14 21.29 -18.35 -12.75
C PRO A 14 19.94 -18.78 -13.32
N ALA A 15 19.00 -19.18 -12.46
CA ALA A 15 17.66 -19.60 -12.88
C ALA A 15 16.92 -18.47 -13.62
N LEU A 16 16.86 -17.27 -13.07
CA LEU A 16 16.22 -16.12 -13.72
C LEU A 16 16.95 -15.69 -15.01
N SER A 17 18.27 -15.81 -15.04
CA SER A 17 19.05 -15.49 -16.26
C SER A 17 18.72 -16.43 -17.41
N GLN A 18 18.48 -17.72 -17.12
CA GLN A 18 18.07 -18.72 -18.11
C GLN A 18 16.61 -18.50 -18.55
N GLU A 19 15.70 -18.24 -17.61
CA GLU A 19 14.26 -18.08 -17.89
C GLU A 19 13.98 -16.86 -18.76
N PHE A 20 14.60 -15.70 -18.44
CA PHE A 20 14.36 -14.44 -19.14
C PHE A 20 15.45 -14.07 -20.18
N GLY A 21 16.48 -14.88 -20.33
CA GLY A 21 17.56 -14.63 -21.30
C GLY A 21 18.40 -13.39 -21.00
N PHE A 22 18.59 -13.03 -19.72
CA PHE A 22 19.40 -11.87 -19.37
C PHE A 22 20.88 -12.08 -19.68
N LYS A 23 21.43 -11.27 -20.59
CA LYS A 23 22.87 -11.28 -20.93
C LYS A 23 23.73 -10.65 -19.83
N ASN A 24 23.19 -9.70 -19.08
CA ASN A 24 23.91 -8.97 -18.04
C ASN A 24 23.40 -9.36 -16.66
N ARG A 25 24.28 -9.86 -15.78
CA ARG A 25 23.98 -10.20 -14.39
C ARG A 25 23.36 -9.05 -13.59
N MET A 26 23.72 -7.79 -13.93
CA MET A 26 23.18 -6.61 -13.24
C MET A 26 21.73 -6.30 -13.62
N ARG A 27 21.20 -6.88 -14.70
CA ARG A 27 19.81 -6.73 -15.14
C ARG A 27 18.86 -7.67 -14.37
N VAL A 28 19.39 -8.74 -13.77
CA VAL A 28 18.61 -9.70 -13.02
C VAL A 28 17.89 -8.99 -11.87
N PRO A 29 16.57 -9.16 -11.73
CA PRO A 29 15.80 -8.51 -10.69
C PRO A 29 16.26 -8.95 -9.29
N LYS A 30 16.30 -7.99 -8.36
CA LYS A 30 16.65 -8.22 -6.95
C LYS A 30 15.71 -7.48 -6.03
N VAL A 31 15.59 -7.92 -4.78
CA VAL A 31 14.87 -7.18 -3.76
C VAL A 31 15.70 -5.96 -3.35
N SER A 32 15.10 -4.78 -3.40
CA SER A 32 15.72 -3.50 -3.08
C SER A 32 15.52 -3.11 -1.63
N LYS A 33 14.30 -3.22 -1.15
CA LYS A 33 13.90 -2.90 0.23
C LYS A 33 12.61 -3.65 0.59
N VAL A 34 12.41 -3.85 1.88
CA VAL A 34 11.12 -4.27 2.46
C VAL A 34 10.65 -3.16 3.40
N VAL A 35 9.40 -2.77 3.25
CA VAL A 35 8.76 -1.78 4.12
C VAL A 35 7.67 -2.47 4.92
N LEU A 36 7.77 -2.34 6.23
CA LEU A 36 6.75 -2.78 7.18
C LEU A 36 5.98 -1.55 7.63
N ASN A 37 4.66 -1.62 7.63
CA ASN A 37 3.79 -0.52 8.02
C ASN A 37 2.68 -1.02 8.91
N MET A 38 2.43 -0.32 10.02
CA MET A 38 1.25 -0.49 10.86
C MET A 38 0.44 0.80 10.88
N GLY A 39 -0.79 0.74 10.39
CA GLY A 39 -1.75 1.84 10.47
C GLY A 39 -2.56 1.73 11.76
N LEU A 40 -2.50 2.75 12.60
CA LEU A 40 -3.11 2.77 13.93
C LEU A 40 -4.13 3.91 14.03
N GLY A 41 -5.35 3.69 13.53
CA GLY A 41 -6.42 4.68 13.65
C GLY A 41 -6.81 4.99 15.10
N GLU A 42 -6.67 4.02 15.99
CA GLU A 42 -6.98 4.12 17.43
C GLU A 42 -5.93 4.96 18.20
N ALA A 43 -4.72 5.13 17.67
CA ALA A 43 -3.65 5.93 18.27
C ALA A 43 -3.99 7.43 18.41
N VAL A 44 -5.05 7.88 17.74
CA VAL A 44 -5.61 9.22 17.89
C VAL A 44 -6.23 9.41 19.27
N ALA A 45 -6.86 8.37 19.81
CA ALA A 45 -7.50 8.38 21.12
C ALA A 45 -6.50 8.05 22.25
N ASP A 46 -5.64 7.06 22.03
CA ASP A 46 -4.68 6.59 23.04
C ASP A 46 -3.26 6.46 22.47
N LYS A 47 -2.34 7.26 23.02
CA LYS A 47 -0.93 7.25 22.63
C LYS A 47 -0.19 5.97 23.02
N LYS A 48 -0.62 5.27 24.08
CA LYS A 48 0.00 4.02 24.53
C LYS A 48 -0.09 2.92 23.45
N ILE A 49 -1.17 2.91 22.69
CA ILE A 49 -1.36 1.98 21.56
C ILE A 49 -0.23 2.13 20.54
N LEU A 50 0.19 3.37 20.28
CA LEU A 50 1.29 3.64 19.35
C LEU A 50 2.64 3.16 19.92
N GLU A 51 2.90 3.39 21.21
CA GLU A 51 4.13 2.97 21.87
C GLU A 51 4.26 1.44 21.84
N ASN A 52 3.19 0.73 22.17
CA ASN A 52 3.17 -0.73 22.12
C ASN A 52 3.38 -1.26 20.70
N ALA A 53 2.68 -0.71 19.71
CA ALA A 53 2.88 -1.09 18.31
C ALA A 53 4.28 -0.76 17.78
N THR A 54 4.90 0.32 18.27
CA THR A 54 6.27 0.67 17.93
C THR A 54 7.24 -0.37 18.49
N ASN A 55 7.06 -0.79 19.75
CA ASN A 55 7.88 -1.82 20.39
C ASN A 55 7.73 -3.17 19.65
N ASP A 56 6.50 -3.57 19.31
CA ASP A 56 6.25 -4.80 18.54
C ASP A 56 6.99 -4.77 17.20
N LEU A 57 6.91 -3.66 16.47
CA LEU A 57 7.57 -3.52 15.18
C LEU A 57 9.10 -3.42 15.29
N GLU A 58 9.62 -2.87 16.40
CA GLU A 58 11.05 -2.87 16.71
C GLU A 58 11.57 -4.30 16.98
N LEU A 59 10.81 -5.12 17.70
CA LEU A 59 11.15 -6.52 17.93
C LEU A 59 11.20 -7.31 16.62
N ILE A 60 10.18 -7.16 15.76
CA ILE A 60 10.11 -7.86 14.46
C ILE A 60 11.27 -7.43 13.54
N SER A 61 11.57 -6.13 13.49
CA SER A 61 12.49 -5.57 12.48
C SER A 61 13.95 -5.55 12.95
N GLY A 62 14.18 -5.59 14.27
CA GLY A 62 15.51 -5.41 14.85
C GLY A 62 16.11 -4.01 14.62
N GLN A 63 15.26 -3.02 14.29
CA GLN A 63 15.72 -1.65 14.07
C GLN A 63 14.69 -0.64 14.56
N LYS A 64 15.15 0.58 14.88
CA LYS A 64 14.28 1.67 15.35
C LYS A 64 13.21 2.04 14.35
N VAL A 65 11.99 2.16 14.82
CA VAL A 65 10.78 2.45 14.05
C VAL A 65 10.62 3.96 13.86
N VAL A 66 10.05 4.35 12.71
CA VAL A 66 9.68 5.74 12.41
C VAL A 66 8.18 5.90 12.60
N ILE A 67 7.79 6.80 13.49
CA ILE A 67 6.40 7.17 13.71
C ILE A 67 5.91 8.03 12.54
N THR A 68 4.80 7.64 11.92
CA THR A 68 4.17 8.36 10.83
C THR A 68 3.12 9.33 11.36
N LYS A 69 3.21 10.60 10.91
CA LYS A 69 2.33 11.69 11.35
C LYS A 69 1.35 12.10 10.24
N ALA A 70 0.18 12.60 10.63
CA ALA A 70 -0.80 13.15 9.72
C ALA A 70 -0.25 14.36 8.96
N ARG A 71 -0.50 14.44 7.65
CA ARG A 71 -0.08 15.57 6.80
C ARG A 71 -1.10 16.70 6.76
N LYS A 72 -2.38 16.40 6.97
CA LYS A 72 -3.50 17.34 6.90
C LYS A 72 -4.48 17.05 8.03
N SER A 73 -5.14 18.09 8.51
CA SER A 73 -6.26 17.96 9.47
C SER A 73 -7.51 17.52 8.72
N ILE A 74 -8.20 16.49 9.20
CA ILE A 74 -9.45 15.97 8.62
C ILE A 74 -10.45 15.80 9.76
N ALA A 75 -11.52 16.61 9.76
CA ALA A 75 -12.52 16.62 10.82
C ALA A 75 -13.30 15.29 10.92
N GLY A 76 -13.63 14.67 9.77
CA GLY A 76 -14.34 13.39 9.73
C GLY A 76 -13.62 12.25 10.47
N PHE A 77 -12.31 12.25 10.48
CA PHE A 77 -11.49 11.27 11.21
C PHE A 77 -10.99 11.79 12.57
N LYS A 78 -11.39 12.97 12.99
CA LYS A 78 -10.94 13.63 14.24
C LYS A 78 -9.40 13.73 14.35
N ILE A 79 -8.72 13.94 13.22
CA ILE A 79 -7.25 14.00 13.13
C ILE A 79 -6.81 15.44 12.86
N ARG A 80 -5.76 15.88 13.58
CA ARG A 80 -5.06 17.15 13.34
C ARG A 80 -3.71 16.88 12.68
N GLU A 81 -3.21 17.88 11.96
CA GLU A 81 -1.87 17.84 11.37
C GLU A 81 -0.81 17.60 12.45
N GLY A 82 0.20 16.79 12.11
CA GLY A 82 1.27 16.42 13.05
C GLY A 82 0.93 15.31 14.04
N TRP A 83 -0.32 14.86 14.13
CA TRP A 83 -0.67 13.76 15.03
C TRP A 83 -0.12 12.43 14.55
N PRO A 84 0.40 11.59 15.47
CA PRO A 84 0.90 10.27 15.12
C PRO A 84 -0.28 9.33 14.80
N ILE A 85 -0.21 8.65 13.63
CA ILE A 85 -1.30 7.78 13.14
C ILE A 85 -0.81 6.35 12.92
N GLY A 86 0.47 6.12 12.95
CA GLY A 86 1.03 4.79 12.69
C GLY A 86 2.53 4.76 12.80
N CYS A 87 3.09 3.62 12.46
CA CYS A 87 4.52 3.40 12.49
C CYS A 87 4.99 2.61 11.26
N LYS A 88 6.21 2.86 10.82
CA LYS A 88 6.82 2.17 9.68
C LYS A 88 8.31 1.91 9.87
N VAL A 89 8.78 0.85 9.22
CA VAL A 89 10.20 0.49 9.14
C VAL A 89 10.56 0.18 7.70
N THR A 90 11.77 0.56 7.29
CA THR A 90 12.33 0.18 5.99
C THR A 90 13.58 -0.65 6.19
N LEU A 91 13.53 -1.90 5.78
CA LEU A 91 14.63 -2.86 5.85
C LEU A 91 15.40 -2.90 4.53
N ARG A 92 16.73 -2.95 4.63
CA ARG A 92 17.65 -3.05 3.48
C ARG A 92 18.84 -3.96 3.83
N GLY A 93 19.55 -4.41 2.78
CA GLY A 93 20.76 -5.20 2.94
C GLY A 93 20.55 -6.52 3.68
N GLU A 94 21.38 -6.84 4.67
CA GLU A 94 21.35 -8.13 5.38
C GLU A 94 20.08 -8.30 6.20
N ARG A 95 19.69 -7.31 6.98
CA ARG A 95 18.45 -7.33 7.79
C ARG A 95 17.19 -7.59 6.96
N MET A 96 17.18 -7.10 5.72
CA MET A 96 16.09 -7.37 4.79
C MET A 96 16.00 -8.87 4.44
N TYR A 97 17.13 -9.51 4.13
CA TYR A 97 17.15 -10.94 3.81
C TYR A 97 16.85 -11.81 5.04
N GLU A 98 17.33 -11.44 6.22
CA GLU A 98 16.98 -12.11 7.48
C GLU A 98 15.48 -12.05 7.76
N PHE A 99 14.87 -10.88 7.57
CA PHE A 99 13.44 -10.72 7.71
C PHE A 99 12.68 -11.58 6.70
N LEU A 100 13.09 -11.58 5.41
CA LEU A 100 12.45 -12.39 4.37
C LEU A 100 12.60 -13.89 4.65
N GLU A 101 13.71 -14.34 5.17
CA GLU A 101 13.94 -15.74 5.56
C GLU A 101 12.98 -16.17 6.67
N ARG A 102 12.82 -15.35 7.71
CA ARG A 102 11.83 -15.59 8.79
C ARG A 102 10.39 -15.50 8.28
N LEU A 103 10.10 -14.54 7.43
CA LEU A 103 8.77 -14.37 6.84
C LEU A 103 8.34 -15.62 6.07
N VAL A 104 9.19 -16.13 5.16
CA VAL A 104 8.86 -17.30 4.33
C VAL A 104 8.93 -18.60 5.11
N GLY A 105 9.94 -18.76 5.99
CA GLY A 105 10.18 -20.02 6.69
C GLY A 105 9.28 -20.21 7.91
N ILE A 106 8.94 -19.14 8.61
CA ILE A 106 8.25 -19.25 9.91
C ILE A 106 6.90 -18.53 9.91
N ALA A 107 6.85 -17.24 9.51
CA ALA A 107 5.68 -16.42 9.69
C ALA A 107 4.52 -16.82 8.76
N ILE A 108 4.79 -16.98 7.47
CA ILE A 108 3.76 -17.36 6.49
C ILE A 108 3.08 -18.69 6.83
N PRO A 109 3.78 -19.79 7.19
CA PRO A 109 3.13 -21.02 7.58
C PRO A 109 2.26 -20.92 8.84
N ARG A 110 2.51 -19.93 9.70
CA ARG A 110 1.75 -19.69 10.94
C ARG A 110 0.49 -18.84 10.74
N ILE A 111 0.28 -18.30 9.54
CA ILE A 111 -0.94 -17.53 9.23
C ILE A 111 -2.14 -18.48 9.26
N ARG A 112 -3.20 -18.08 9.97
CA ARG A 112 -4.46 -18.85 10.04
C ARG A 112 -5.08 -18.93 8.65
N ASP A 113 -5.60 -20.10 8.29
CA ASP A 113 -6.28 -20.36 7.01
C ASP A 113 -5.47 -19.95 5.77
N PHE A 114 -4.14 -20.07 5.83
CA PHE A 114 -3.28 -19.70 4.71
C PHE A 114 -3.53 -20.59 3.49
N ARG A 115 -3.92 -19.96 2.38
CA ARG A 115 -4.22 -20.63 1.08
C ARG A 115 -3.26 -20.24 -0.04
N GLY A 116 -2.14 -19.62 0.31
CA GLY A 116 -1.20 -19.05 -0.65
C GLY A 116 -1.38 -17.56 -0.89
N LEU A 117 -0.30 -16.89 -1.28
CA LEU A 117 -0.27 -15.46 -1.57
C LEU A 117 -0.99 -15.16 -2.89
N SER A 118 -1.73 -14.04 -2.93
CA SER A 118 -2.44 -13.62 -4.13
C SER A 118 -1.45 -13.11 -5.19
N PRO A 119 -1.48 -13.65 -6.41
CA PRO A 119 -0.65 -13.13 -7.51
C PRO A 119 -1.12 -11.77 -8.04
N LYS A 120 -2.31 -11.30 -7.61
CA LYS A 120 -2.87 -9.99 -8.01
C LYS A 120 -2.33 -8.82 -7.18
N SER A 121 -1.56 -9.08 -6.13
CA SER A 121 -1.02 -8.06 -5.23
C SER A 121 0.28 -7.41 -5.72
N PHE A 122 0.59 -7.52 -7.01
CA PHE A 122 1.65 -6.77 -7.69
C PHE A 122 1.11 -5.43 -8.20
N ASP A 123 2.00 -4.44 -8.28
CA ASP A 123 1.67 -3.05 -8.65
C ASP A 123 1.81 -2.71 -10.14
N GLY A 124 2.07 -3.69 -11.02
CA GLY A 124 2.37 -3.48 -12.44
C GLY A 124 3.86 -3.21 -12.73
N ARG A 125 4.65 -2.97 -11.68
CA ARG A 125 6.11 -2.68 -11.79
C ARG A 125 6.96 -3.69 -11.05
N GLY A 126 6.41 -4.86 -10.74
CA GLY A 126 7.10 -5.94 -10.08
C GLY A 126 7.31 -5.78 -8.57
N ASN A 127 6.69 -4.80 -7.93
CA ASN A 127 6.66 -4.72 -6.48
C ASN A 127 5.46 -5.50 -5.94
N PHE A 128 5.62 -6.10 -4.77
CA PHE A 128 4.61 -6.95 -4.15
C PHE A 128 4.22 -6.42 -2.78
N ALA A 129 2.92 -6.41 -2.48
CA ALA A 129 2.40 -6.04 -1.18
C ALA A 129 1.51 -7.14 -0.60
N MET A 130 1.64 -7.40 0.70
CA MET A 130 0.78 -8.33 1.43
C MET A 130 0.39 -7.74 2.79
N GLY A 131 -0.85 -7.98 3.20
CA GLY A 131 -1.33 -7.69 4.55
C GLY A 131 -1.32 -8.95 5.41
N VAL A 132 -0.93 -8.77 6.65
CA VAL A 132 -1.01 -9.75 7.71
C VAL A 132 -1.99 -9.25 8.74
N THR A 133 -2.94 -10.06 9.17
CA THR A 133 -3.99 -9.65 10.11
C THR A 133 -3.52 -9.65 11.56
N GLU A 134 -2.56 -10.49 11.90
CA GLU A 134 -2.10 -10.73 13.27
C GLU A 134 -0.57 -10.66 13.36
N GLN A 135 -0.02 -9.79 14.20
CA GLN A 135 1.42 -9.71 14.42
C GLN A 135 2.02 -10.93 15.14
N ILE A 136 1.20 -11.75 15.80
CA ILE A 136 1.64 -12.94 16.55
C ILE A 136 2.30 -14.02 15.69
N ILE A 137 2.13 -13.96 14.36
CA ILE A 137 2.77 -14.92 13.46
C ILE A 137 4.31 -14.87 13.54
N PHE A 138 4.85 -13.73 14.01
CA PHE A 138 6.30 -13.56 14.21
C PHE A 138 6.72 -14.14 15.55
N PRO A 139 7.78 -15.00 15.58
CA PRO A 139 8.24 -15.66 16.79
C PRO A 139 8.85 -14.71 17.83
N GLU A 140 9.21 -13.50 17.42
CA GLU A 140 9.79 -12.48 18.28
C GLU A 140 8.78 -11.83 19.23
N ILE A 141 7.49 -12.05 18.96
CA ILE A 141 6.40 -11.45 19.74
C ILE A 141 5.84 -12.47 20.71
N ASP A 142 5.87 -12.14 21.99
CA ASP A 142 5.25 -12.92 23.06
C ASP A 142 3.76 -12.59 23.16
N TYR A 143 2.90 -13.60 23.12
CA TYR A 143 1.45 -13.44 23.25
C TYR A 143 1.03 -12.75 24.55
N ASP A 144 1.69 -13.05 25.66
CA ASP A 144 1.35 -12.55 26.99
C ASP A 144 1.66 -11.03 27.17
N LYS A 145 2.46 -10.47 26.28
CA LYS A 145 2.86 -9.05 26.33
C LYS A 145 2.07 -8.15 25.40
N ILE A 146 1.18 -8.71 24.60
CA ILE A 146 0.39 -7.97 23.62
C ILE A 146 -0.92 -7.47 24.23
N ASP A 147 -1.20 -6.17 24.08
CA ASP A 147 -2.49 -5.60 24.47
C ASP A 147 -3.61 -5.97 23.49
N LYS A 148 -3.31 -5.91 22.18
CA LYS A 148 -4.26 -6.09 21.10
C LYS A 148 -3.60 -6.66 19.87
N LEU A 149 -4.34 -7.51 19.15
CA LEU A 149 -3.94 -7.99 17.83
C LEU A 149 -4.00 -6.86 16.80
N ARG A 150 -2.90 -6.66 16.07
CA ARG A 150 -2.77 -5.60 15.07
C ARG A 150 -2.34 -6.15 13.74
N GLY A 151 -2.90 -5.57 12.67
CA GLY A 151 -2.49 -5.87 11.31
C GLY A 151 -1.18 -5.20 10.94
N LEU A 152 -0.47 -5.82 10.00
CA LEU A 152 0.82 -5.36 9.46
C LEU A 152 0.82 -5.45 7.94
N ASP A 153 1.16 -4.37 7.28
CA ASP A 153 1.38 -4.34 5.84
C ASP A 153 2.86 -4.53 5.52
N ILE A 154 3.16 -5.47 4.64
CA ILE A 154 4.50 -5.80 4.19
C ILE A 154 4.59 -5.48 2.70
N THR A 155 5.44 -4.52 2.33
CA THR A 155 5.68 -4.15 0.93
C THR A 155 7.10 -4.51 0.54
N ILE A 156 7.24 -5.37 -0.47
CA ILE A 156 8.51 -5.81 -1.04
C ILE A 156 8.75 -5.05 -2.32
N THR A 157 9.74 -4.17 -2.32
CA THR A 157 10.15 -3.41 -3.51
C THR A 157 11.27 -4.13 -4.22
N THR A 158 11.07 -4.42 -5.49
CA THR A 158 12.08 -5.09 -6.33
C THR A 158 12.67 -4.14 -7.38
N THR A 159 13.66 -4.59 -8.11
CA THR A 159 14.21 -3.89 -9.28
C THR A 159 13.67 -4.45 -10.60
N ALA A 160 12.67 -5.32 -10.55
CA ALA A 160 11.98 -5.83 -11.72
C ALA A 160 11.32 -4.71 -12.52
N GLN A 161 11.20 -4.86 -13.83
CA GLN A 161 10.47 -3.90 -14.67
C GLN A 161 9.01 -4.28 -14.83
N ASN A 162 8.70 -5.56 -14.76
CA ASN A 162 7.37 -6.10 -14.97
C ASN A 162 6.98 -7.07 -13.83
N ASP A 163 5.69 -7.26 -13.64
CA ASP A 163 5.18 -8.21 -12.64
C ASP A 163 5.59 -9.65 -12.91
N LYS A 164 5.80 -10.03 -14.17
CA LYS A 164 6.30 -11.36 -14.55
C LYS A 164 7.68 -11.62 -13.96
N GLU A 165 8.61 -10.66 -14.12
CA GLU A 165 9.95 -10.74 -13.53
C GLU A 165 9.91 -10.72 -11.99
N GLY A 166 9.09 -9.84 -11.41
CA GLY A 166 8.92 -9.75 -9.95
C GLY A 166 8.35 -11.03 -9.35
N ARG A 167 7.36 -11.62 -10.02
CA ARG A 167 6.75 -12.89 -9.60
C ARG A 167 7.74 -14.05 -9.70
N ALA A 168 8.46 -14.17 -10.81
CA ALA A 168 9.47 -15.20 -10.96
C ALA A 168 10.56 -15.08 -9.89
N LEU A 169 11.03 -13.85 -9.60
CA LEU A 169 11.97 -13.59 -8.51
C LEU A 169 11.46 -14.11 -7.17
N LEU A 170 10.25 -13.71 -6.75
CA LEU A 170 9.70 -14.10 -5.46
C LEU A 170 9.38 -15.60 -5.41
N THR A 171 8.91 -16.19 -6.52
CA THR A 171 8.71 -17.64 -6.63
C THR A 171 10.03 -18.40 -6.47
N ALA A 172 11.09 -17.96 -7.14
CA ALA A 172 12.43 -18.54 -7.00
C ALA A 172 12.98 -18.37 -5.55
N MET A 173 12.58 -17.31 -4.82
CA MET A 173 12.87 -17.11 -3.40
C MET A 173 11.94 -17.90 -2.46
N ARG A 174 11.17 -18.87 -2.98
CA ARG A 174 10.27 -19.77 -2.25
C ARG A 174 9.05 -19.12 -1.61
N PHE A 175 8.58 -17.98 -2.15
CA PHE A 175 7.30 -17.43 -1.71
C PHE A 175 6.15 -18.31 -2.20
N PRO A 176 5.23 -18.72 -1.29
CA PRO A 176 4.13 -19.65 -1.61
C PRO A 176 2.98 -18.91 -2.29
N PHE A 177 3.09 -18.65 -3.59
CA PHE A 177 1.97 -18.09 -4.36
C PHE A 177 0.92 -19.14 -4.64
N ARG A 178 -0.34 -18.70 -4.62
CA ARG A 178 -1.46 -19.51 -5.05
C ARG A 178 -1.33 -19.79 -6.55
N ALA A 179 -1.49 -21.05 -6.97
CA ALA A 179 -1.53 -21.40 -8.38
C ALA A 179 -2.68 -20.62 -9.05
N MET A 180 -2.37 -19.83 -10.08
CA MET A 180 -3.42 -19.25 -10.92
C MET A 180 -4.07 -20.39 -11.68
N SER A 181 -5.40 -20.51 -11.58
CA SER A 181 -6.13 -21.36 -12.52
C SER A 181 -5.91 -20.79 -13.91
N THR A 182 -5.29 -21.57 -14.77
CA THR A 182 -4.82 -21.25 -16.13
C THR A 182 -5.93 -20.80 -17.09
N ALA A 183 -7.18 -20.69 -16.63
CA ALA A 183 -8.33 -20.31 -17.43
C ALA A 183 -8.41 -18.82 -17.80
N ILE A 184 -7.72 -17.93 -17.07
CA ILE A 184 -7.81 -16.46 -17.30
C ILE A 184 -6.66 -15.95 -18.19
N ASP A 185 -5.49 -16.59 -18.18
CA ASP A 185 -4.35 -16.17 -18.99
C ASP A 185 -4.51 -16.53 -20.48
N GLN A 186 -5.27 -17.57 -20.80
CA GLN A 186 -5.54 -17.95 -22.20
C GLN A 186 -6.52 -17.01 -22.92
N THR A 187 -7.35 -16.28 -22.18
CA THR A 187 -8.29 -15.32 -22.75
C THR A 187 -7.62 -13.99 -23.09
N ARG A 188 -6.57 -13.62 -22.36
CA ARG A 188 -5.84 -12.36 -22.57
C ARG A 188 -4.80 -12.44 -23.67
N SER A 189 -4.16 -13.60 -23.87
CA SER A 189 -3.22 -13.83 -24.97
C SER A 189 -3.90 -14.05 -26.33
N LYS A 190 -5.22 -14.32 -26.35
CA LYS A 190 -6.01 -14.41 -27.60
C LYS A 190 -6.55 -13.06 -28.08
N GLN A 191 -6.51 -12.02 -27.27
CA GLN A 191 -6.96 -10.66 -27.64
C GLN A 191 -5.84 -9.75 -28.15
N GLU A 192 -4.59 -10.18 -28.11
CA GLU A 192 -3.43 -9.41 -28.61
C GLU A 192 -2.83 -10.02 -29.90
N ALA A 193 -3.61 -10.76 -30.70
CA ALA A 193 -3.18 -11.13 -32.05
C ALA A 193 -3.47 -9.95 -33.00
N PRO A 194 -2.48 -9.53 -33.82
CA PRO A 194 -2.65 -8.36 -34.68
C PRO A 194 -3.71 -8.61 -35.74
N VAL A 195 -4.61 -7.65 -35.87
CA VAL A 195 -5.54 -7.53 -36.99
C VAL A 195 -4.68 -7.33 -38.25
N GLN A 196 -4.52 -8.38 -39.03
CA GLN A 196 -4.04 -8.24 -40.39
C GLN A 196 -5.17 -7.77 -41.28
N GLU A 197 -4.97 -6.63 -41.90
CA GLU A 197 -5.72 -6.10 -43.00
C GLU A 197 -5.91 -7.17 -44.10
N VAL A 198 -7.15 -7.42 -44.45
CA VAL A 198 -7.48 -8.03 -45.73
C VAL A 198 -8.31 -7.01 -46.50
N THR A 199 -7.61 -6.34 -47.41
CA THR A 199 -8.17 -5.58 -48.51
C THR A 199 -8.64 -6.51 -49.59
N THR A 200 -9.66 -5.97 -50.33
CA THR A 200 -10.11 -6.32 -51.71
C THR A 200 -11.07 -7.49 -51.80
N GLU A 201 -12.08 -7.45 -52.55
CA GLU A 201 -12.65 -6.73 -53.71
C GLU A 201 -14.03 -7.32 -54.03
N LYS A 202 -14.96 -6.44 -54.43
CA LYS A 202 -15.95 -6.57 -55.54
C LYS A 202 -16.82 -7.84 -55.62
N GLU A 203 -18.05 -7.77 -55.85
CA GLU A 203 -19.00 -7.21 -56.87
C GLU A 203 -20.44 -7.51 -56.47
N ALA A 204 -21.27 -6.50 -56.55
CA ALA A 204 -22.48 -6.31 -57.36
C ALA A 204 -23.52 -7.45 -57.44
N SER A 205 -24.71 -7.14 -57.06
CA SER A 205 -25.99 -7.14 -57.81
C SER A 205 -27.17 -7.20 -56.83
N GLU A 206 -27.92 -6.13 -56.86
CA GLU A 206 -29.30 -6.00 -57.37
C GLU A 206 -30.42 -6.50 -56.45
N GLU A 207 -31.18 -5.46 -56.06
CA GLU A 207 -32.65 -5.33 -56.09
C GLU A 207 -33.45 -6.25 -55.18
N ASP A 208 -34.38 -5.78 -54.39
CA ASP A 208 -35.62 -5.08 -54.65
C ASP A 208 -36.35 -4.71 -53.36
N SER A 209 -36.81 -3.49 -53.33
CA SER A 209 -38.08 -2.89 -52.93
C SER A 209 -38.82 -3.21 -51.62
N VAL A 210 -39.25 -2.11 -51.06
CA VAL A 210 -40.61 -1.82 -50.50
C VAL A 210 -40.78 -2.15 -49.00
N GLU A 211 -41.09 -1.27 -48.12
CA GLU A 211 -42.12 -0.26 -47.91
C GLU A 211 -42.09 0.21 -46.49
N ALA A 212 -42.10 1.49 -46.27
CA ALA A 212 -42.48 2.11 -45.01
C ALA A 212 -44.01 2.05 -44.81
N PRO A 213 -44.54 2.25 -43.64
CA PRO A 213 -45.08 3.56 -43.35
C PRO A 213 -44.86 4.07 -41.93
N GLU A 214 -44.84 5.37 -41.92
CA GLU A 214 -45.04 6.37 -40.91
C GLU A 214 -46.18 6.14 -39.91
N VAL A 215 -46.11 6.98 -38.93
CA VAL A 215 -47.14 7.74 -38.14
C VAL A 215 -46.97 7.40 -36.64
N ASP A 216 -46.99 8.28 -35.71
CA ASP A 216 -47.32 9.69 -35.55
C ASP A 216 -46.94 10.14 -34.15
N SER A 217 -46.52 11.38 -34.07
CA SER A 217 -46.52 12.37 -33.02
C SER A 217 -47.35 12.16 -31.76
N THR A 218 -46.83 12.67 -30.67
CA THR A 218 -47.31 13.75 -29.78
C THR A 218 -46.33 13.93 -28.63
N GLU A 219 -45.64 15.04 -28.52
CA GLU A 219 -45.95 16.31 -27.80
C GLU A 219 -46.59 16.07 -26.43
N THR A 220 -46.01 16.57 -25.38
CA THR A 220 -45.98 17.88 -24.71
C THR A 220 -45.41 17.70 -23.33
N GLU A 221 -44.77 18.54 -22.81
CA GLU A 221 -44.62 19.87 -22.19
C GLU A 221 -43.67 19.80 -21.02
N GLU A 222 -42.70 20.57 -21.02
CA GLU A 222 -42.27 21.72 -20.23
C GLU A 222 -42.93 21.88 -18.85
N GLU A 223 -42.08 21.96 -17.80
CA GLU A 223 -42.29 22.95 -16.76
C GLU A 223 -40.99 23.34 -16.10
N GLU A 224 -40.78 24.62 -16.16
CA GLU A 224 -39.61 25.41 -15.70
C GLU A 224 -39.48 25.48 -14.18
N ALA A 225 -38.27 25.89 -13.82
CA ALA A 225 -37.85 26.40 -12.53
C ALA A 225 -38.72 27.55 -11.96
N PRO A 226 -38.57 27.91 -10.68
CA PRO A 226 -37.91 29.17 -10.46
C PRO A 226 -36.90 29.24 -9.29
N VAL A 227 -35.97 30.09 -9.55
CA VAL A 227 -35.02 30.81 -8.72
C VAL A 227 -35.72 31.68 -7.66
N ALA A 228 -35.17 31.72 -6.45
CA ALA A 228 -35.19 32.86 -5.54
C ALA A 228 -34.04 32.72 -4.53
N GLU A 229 -33.08 33.42 -4.59
CA GLU A 229 -32.49 34.73 -4.25
C GLU A 229 -32.85 35.25 -2.85
N LYS A 230 -31.71 35.62 -2.16
CA LYS A 230 -31.54 36.55 -1.03
C LYS A 230 -31.84 36.07 0.39
N ALA A 231 -30.82 36.08 1.27
CA ALA A 231 -30.45 37.29 1.99
C ALA A 231 -29.12 37.14 2.74
N THR A 232 -28.29 38.08 2.52
CA THR A 232 -27.16 38.58 3.30
C THR A 232 -27.61 38.98 4.71
N GLU A 233 -26.83 38.58 5.73
CA GLU A 233 -26.70 39.41 6.92
C GLU A 233 -25.28 39.25 7.53
N ALA A 234 -24.71 40.38 7.83
CA ALA A 234 -23.33 40.64 8.19
C ALA A 234 -23.13 40.65 9.71
N ILE A 235 -21.98 40.18 10.09
CA ILE A 235 -21.00 40.58 11.14
C ILE A 235 -21.56 41.38 12.37
N PRO A 236 -21.05 41.10 13.63
CA PRO A 236 -19.85 41.85 14.01
C PRO A 236 -18.78 41.05 14.78
N ALA A 237 -17.59 41.58 14.61
CA ALA A 237 -16.39 41.33 15.37
C ALA A 237 -16.52 41.68 16.85
N GLU A 238 -15.88 40.89 17.70
CA GLU A 238 -15.42 41.39 19.00
C GLU A 238 -14.03 40.83 19.28
N ALA A 239 -13.08 41.74 19.25
CA ALA A 239 -11.70 41.61 19.70
C ALA A 239 -11.67 41.80 21.22
N ALA A 240 -10.98 40.94 21.93
CA ALA A 240 -10.34 41.06 23.24
C ALA A 240 -10.04 39.63 23.72
N GLU A 241 -8.87 39.26 23.96
CA GLU A 241 -7.87 39.47 24.97
C GLU A 241 -6.60 38.68 24.64
N VAL A 242 -5.60 39.39 24.22
CA VAL A 242 -4.21 38.90 24.17
C VAL A 242 -3.46 39.68 25.25
N GLU A 243 -3.63 39.33 26.48
CA GLU A 243 -2.76 39.75 27.60
C GLU A 243 -2.86 38.72 28.69
N SER A 244 -1.89 37.82 28.79
CA SER A 244 -1.47 37.13 30.05
C SER A 244 -0.49 35.94 29.84
N ILE A 245 0.36 35.94 28.80
CA ILE A 245 1.39 34.92 28.67
C ILE A 245 2.81 35.46 28.98
N ASP A 246 2.99 36.77 29.03
CA ASP A 246 4.30 37.37 29.33
C ASP A 246 4.59 37.56 30.83
N SER A 247 3.58 37.54 31.69
CA SER A 247 3.78 37.67 33.15
C SER A 247 4.23 36.36 33.84
N LEU A 248 3.99 35.21 33.26
CA LEU A 248 4.42 33.92 33.82
C LEU A 248 5.85 33.50 33.47
N LYS A 249 6.49 34.20 32.52
CA LYS A 249 7.90 33.96 32.19
C LYS A 249 8.90 34.77 33.01
N GLN A 250 8.45 35.84 33.67
CA GLN A 250 9.33 36.65 34.52
C GLN A 250 9.44 36.12 35.95
N GLU A 251 8.44 35.41 36.45
CA GLU A 251 8.51 34.82 37.80
C GLU A 251 9.37 33.56 37.88
N ALA A 252 9.45 32.76 36.78
CA ALA A 252 10.28 31.56 36.75
C ALA A 252 11.79 31.83 36.60
N SER A 253 12.19 33.05 36.20
CA SER A 253 13.59 33.43 36.13
C SER A 253 14.13 34.11 37.42
N ALA A 254 13.25 34.53 38.30
CA ALA A 254 13.62 35.13 39.59
C ALA A 254 13.85 34.11 40.73
N GLU A 255 13.23 32.93 40.63
CA GLU A 255 13.46 31.86 41.63
C GLU A 255 14.76 31.06 41.40
N LYS A 256 15.28 30.99 40.18
CA LYS A 256 16.55 30.28 39.90
C LYS A 256 17.79 31.03 40.38
N ASN A 257 17.73 32.32 40.68
CA ASN A 257 18.89 33.10 41.13
C ASN A 257 18.94 33.24 42.68
N LYS A 258 18.04 32.59 43.41
CA LYS A 258 18.06 32.56 44.89
C LYS A 258 18.61 31.26 45.51
N GLU A 259 18.82 30.23 44.69
CA GLU A 259 19.43 28.98 45.18
C GLU A 259 20.92 28.83 44.89
N GLU A 260 21.54 29.82 44.26
CA GLU A 260 23.04 29.80 44.00
C GLU A 260 23.77 30.96 44.71
N SER A 261 23.28 31.42 45.89
CA SER A 261 24.07 32.36 46.71
C SER A 261 24.20 31.88 48.14
#